data_34f77e9bd9cc8aeb76856e82bf6ca222
#
_entry.id   34f77e9bd9cc8aeb76856e82bf6ca222
#
_cell.length_a   1.000
_cell.length_b   1.000
_cell.length_c   1.000
_cell.angle_alpha   90.00
_cell.angle_beta   90.00
_cell.angle_gamma   90.00
#
_symmetry.space_group_name_H-M   'P 1'
#
loop_
_entity.id
_entity.type
_entity.pdbx_description
1 polymer ?
#
loop_
_entity_poly.entity_id
_entity_poly.type
_entity_poly.pdbx_seq_one_letter_code
_entity_poly.pdbx_strand_id
1 'polypeptide(L)'
;MLRPRLPVLKASRVTVATAGGGSSTLWRRQKSKLQLDRERMALKQISSNKCFGGFQKVFEHDSVELSCKMKFAIYLPPKAETGNCPALYWLSGLTCTEQNFISKSGFQQAASEHGLVVVAPDTSPRGCSIQGEDESWDFGTGAGFYVNATEGPWKTNYRMYSYVTEELPQLINANFPVDPQRMSVFGHSMGGHGALICALKNPGKYKSVSAFAPICNPVLCPWGKKAFGGYLGTDQSKWKAYDATHLVKAYPGPQLDVLIDQGKDDQFLLDGQLLPDNFIAACAEKKIPVVFRLQEGYDHSYYFIATFITDHIRHHAKYLNA
;
A
#
# COMPACT_ATOMS: atom_id res chain seq x y z
N MET A 1 24.92 46.83 22.17
CA MET A 1 23.96 45.74 22.50
C MET A 1 24.67 44.41 22.26
N LEU A 2 24.96 43.70 23.31
CA LEU A 2 25.80 42.48 23.36
C LEU A 2 24.97 41.26 22.94
N ARG A 3 25.51 40.44 22.03
CA ARG A 3 24.96 39.12 21.68
C ARG A 3 25.43 38.08 22.72
N PRO A 4 24.57 37.18 23.20
CA PRO A 4 25.01 36.11 24.11
C PRO A 4 25.77 35.00 23.37
N ARG A 5 26.88 34.57 23.97
CA ARG A 5 27.71 33.42 23.54
C ARG A 5 27.07 32.11 24.00
N LEU A 6 27.02 31.13 23.09
CA LEU A 6 26.65 29.74 23.39
C LEU A 6 27.79 29.03 24.12
N PRO A 7 27.52 28.11 25.06
CA PRO A 7 28.57 27.40 25.82
C PRO A 7 29.22 26.30 25.00
N VAL A 8 30.54 26.25 25.07
CA VAL A 8 31.42 25.22 24.52
C VAL A 8 31.36 23.97 25.40
N LEU A 9 30.92 22.84 24.87
CA LEU A 9 31.00 21.55 25.55
C LEU A 9 32.46 21.07 25.61
N LYS A 10 32.99 20.90 26.79
CA LYS A 10 34.31 20.31 27.05
C LYS A 10 34.33 18.82 26.74
N ALA A 11 35.24 18.41 25.90
CA ALA A 11 35.57 17.00 25.66
C ALA A 11 36.38 16.45 26.85
N SER A 12 35.87 15.46 27.55
CA SER A 12 36.61 14.71 28.56
C SER A 12 37.59 13.76 27.92
N ARG A 13 38.89 13.97 28.22
CA ARG A 13 39.96 13.00 27.84
C ARG A 13 39.92 11.83 28.83
N VAL A 14 39.71 10.63 28.28
CA VAL A 14 39.97 9.38 29.01
C VAL A 14 41.37 8.90 28.62
N THR A 15 42.23 8.79 29.60
CA THR A 15 43.61 8.27 29.51
C THR A 15 43.51 6.72 29.41
N VAL A 16 44.03 6.13 28.34
CA VAL A 16 44.12 4.68 28.22
C VAL A 16 45.57 4.26 28.49
N ALA A 17 45.70 3.35 29.45
CA ALA A 17 46.98 2.69 29.74
C ALA A 17 47.28 1.63 28.63
N THR A 18 48.53 1.63 28.17
CA THR A 18 49.02 0.67 27.18
C THR A 18 49.39 -0.65 27.84
N ALA A 19 48.74 -1.77 27.42
CA ALA A 19 49.28 -3.11 27.58
C ALA A 19 49.22 -3.78 26.21
N GLY A 20 50.35 -4.31 25.74
CA GLY A 20 50.51 -4.85 24.40
C GLY A 20 49.78 -6.18 24.17
N GLY A 21 49.40 -6.41 22.94
CA GLY A 21 48.81 -7.66 22.46
C GLY A 21 47.94 -7.39 21.24
N GLY A 22 48.40 -7.74 20.05
CA GLY A 22 47.71 -7.47 18.81
C GLY A 22 46.33 -8.17 18.70
N SER A 23 45.32 -7.36 18.56
CA SER A 23 44.02 -7.76 18.05
C SER A 23 43.44 -6.55 17.32
N SER A 24 43.28 -6.70 16.01
CA SER A 24 42.61 -5.70 15.17
C SER A 24 41.13 -5.67 15.50
N THR A 25 40.76 -4.92 16.52
CA THR A 25 39.35 -4.62 16.83
C THR A 25 38.81 -3.63 15.79
N LEU A 26 38.07 -4.17 14.84
CA LEU A 26 37.19 -3.40 13.95
C LEU A 26 36.25 -2.54 14.81
N TRP A 27 36.52 -1.25 14.87
CA TRP A 27 35.61 -0.25 15.44
C TRP A 27 34.38 -0.15 14.55
N ARG A 28 33.30 -0.93 14.83
CA ARG A 28 31.98 -0.66 14.29
C ARG A 28 31.52 0.65 14.93
N ARG A 29 31.60 1.75 14.18
CA ARG A 29 30.91 3.00 14.56
C ARG A 29 29.43 2.67 14.73
N GLN A 30 28.92 2.71 15.95
CA GLN A 30 27.48 2.68 16.20
C GLN A 30 26.88 3.93 15.57
N LYS A 31 26.07 3.75 14.53
CA LYS A 31 25.33 4.85 13.89
C LYS A 31 24.34 5.44 14.90
N SER A 32 24.21 6.77 14.93
CA SER A 32 23.20 7.42 15.76
C SER A 32 21.79 7.03 15.28
N LYS A 33 20.81 7.05 16.19
CA LYS A 33 19.39 6.80 15.84
C LYS A 33 18.95 7.68 14.67
N LEU A 34 19.32 8.96 14.68
CA LEU A 34 19.00 9.90 13.60
C LEU A 34 19.61 9.50 12.25
N GLN A 35 20.79 8.90 12.24
CA GLN A 35 21.47 8.44 11.04
C GLN A 35 20.80 7.17 10.49
N LEU A 36 20.39 6.25 11.38
CA LEU A 36 19.60 5.06 11.02
C LEU A 36 18.24 5.44 10.46
N ASP A 37 17.55 6.41 11.07
CA ASP A 37 16.26 6.90 10.61
C ASP A 37 16.36 7.58 9.23
N ARG A 38 17.43 8.35 8.98
CA ARG A 38 17.71 8.93 7.64
C ARG A 38 17.98 7.88 6.58
N GLU A 39 18.74 6.84 6.91
CA GLU A 39 19.03 5.73 5.97
C GLU A 39 17.76 4.93 5.64
N ARG A 40 16.89 4.69 6.61
CA ARG A 40 15.58 4.03 6.42
C ARG A 40 14.62 4.81 5.53
N MET A 41 14.74 6.13 5.48
CA MET A 41 13.90 7.02 4.66
C MET A 41 14.55 7.41 3.33
N ALA A 42 15.71 6.81 2.99
CA ALA A 42 16.43 7.12 1.76
C ALA A 42 15.71 6.53 0.54
N LEU A 43 15.54 7.35 -0.49
CA LEU A 43 14.92 6.98 -1.75
C LEU A 43 15.93 7.08 -2.89
N LYS A 44 15.93 6.08 -3.78
CA LYS A 44 16.62 6.12 -5.06
C LYS A 44 15.60 6.34 -6.18
N GLN A 45 15.67 7.51 -6.83
CA GLN A 45 14.82 7.77 -7.99
C GLN A 45 15.25 6.91 -9.17
N ILE A 46 14.33 6.15 -9.73
CA ILE A 46 14.53 5.28 -10.90
C ILE A 46 14.13 6.00 -12.18
N SER A 47 12.99 6.70 -12.15
CA SER A 47 12.51 7.48 -13.31
C SER A 47 11.74 8.72 -12.88
N SER A 48 11.63 9.70 -13.82
CA SER A 48 10.82 10.89 -13.66
C SER A 48 10.39 11.38 -15.03
N ASN A 49 9.09 11.43 -15.27
CA ASN A 49 8.49 11.83 -16.54
C ASN A 49 7.45 12.92 -16.30
N LYS A 50 7.50 14.00 -17.08
CA LYS A 50 6.49 15.06 -17.02
C LYS A 50 5.17 14.53 -17.57
N CYS A 51 4.07 14.77 -16.83
CA CYS A 51 2.76 14.24 -17.19
C CYS A 51 1.67 15.16 -16.62
N PHE A 52 0.78 15.69 -17.47
CA PHE A 52 -0.32 16.61 -17.10
C PHE A 52 0.11 17.74 -16.15
N GLY A 53 1.21 18.41 -16.49
CA GLY A 53 1.78 19.52 -15.71
C GLY A 53 2.56 19.09 -14.45
N GLY A 54 2.34 17.88 -13.94
CA GLY A 54 3.06 17.28 -12.82
C GLY A 54 4.12 16.27 -13.28
N PHE A 55 4.47 15.34 -12.38
CA PHE A 55 5.49 14.32 -12.64
C PHE A 55 5.06 12.95 -12.19
N GLN A 56 5.15 11.96 -13.10
CA GLN A 56 5.12 10.55 -12.75
C GLN A 56 6.54 10.07 -12.44
N LYS A 57 6.78 9.61 -11.22
CA LYS A 57 8.09 9.16 -10.75
C LYS A 57 8.02 7.73 -10.23
N VAL A 58 9.17 7.06 -10.26
CA VAL A 58 9.37 5.73 -9.66
C VAL A 58 10.57 5.79 -8.74
N PHE A 59 10.43 5.20 -7.55
CA PHE A 59 11.48 5.12 -6.56
C PHE A 59 11.70 3.68 -6.09
N GLU A 60 12.93 3.42 -5.66
CA GLU A 60 13.36 2.20 -4.96
C GLU A 60 13.84 2.58 -3.55
N HIS A 61 13.53 1.75 -2.57
CA HIS A 61 14.04 1.89 -1.20
C HIS A 61 14.27 0.52 -0.55
N ASP A 62 15.04 0.51 0.53
CA ASP A 62 15.21 -0.68 1.37
C ASP A 62 14.07 -0.73 2.39
N SER A 63 13.13 -1.67 2.20
CA SER A 63 12.02 -1.88 3.12
C SER A 63 12.47 -2.58 4.39
N VAL A 64 12.12 -2.02 5.54
CA VAL A 64 12.33 -2.63 6.85
C VAL A 64 11.30 -3.72 7.13
N GLU A 65 10.03 -3.46 6.81
CA GLU A 65 8.93 -4.40 7.01
C GLU A 65 9.08 -5.68 6.17
N LEU A 66 9.57 -5.52 4.93
CA LEU A 66 9.68 -6.64 4.00
C LEU A 66 11.11 -7.20 3.90
N SER A 67 12.09 -6.57 4.54
CA SER A 67 13.51 -6.97 4.52
C SER A 67 14.06 -7.19 3.11
N CYS A 68 13.61 -6.38 2.15
CA CYS A 68 14.05 -6.43 0.75
C CYS A 68 13.96 -5.04 0.10
N LYS A 69 14.46 -4.93 -1.13
CA LYS A 69 14.25 -3.72 -1.94
C LYS A 69 12.84 -3.69 -2.47
N MET A 70 12.16 -2.55 -2.26
CA MET A 70 10.83 -2.31 -2.78
C MET A 70 10.81 -1.14 -3.74
N LYS A 71 9.89 -1.19 -4.69
CA LYS A 71 9.60 -0.09 -5.60
C LYS A 71 8.19 0.43 -5.39
N PHE A 72 8.03 1.72 -5.60
CA PHE A 72 6.74 2.36 -5.72
C PHE A 72 6.77 3.45 -6.79
N ALA A 73 5.64 3.67 -7.42
CA ALA A 73 5.41 4.80 -8.31
C ALA A 73 4.63 5.89 -7.56
N ILE A 74 4.91 7.16 -7.88
CA ILE A 74 4.20 8.30 -7.33
C ILE A 74 3.93 9.33 -8.43
N TYR A 75 2.70 9.80 -8.51
CA TYR A 75 2.34 10.97 -9.29
C TYR A 75 2.27 12.19 -8.39
N LEU A 76 3.00 13.23 -8.74
CA LEU A 76 2.99 14.53 -8.07
C LEU A 76 2.28 15.54 -8.98
N PRO A 77 1.07 16.03 -8.59
CA PRO A 77 0.35 17.03 -9.36
C PRO A 77 1.06 18.40 -9.32
N PRO A 78 0.76 19.35 -10.23
CA PRO A 78 1.34 20.70 -10.16
C PRO A 78 1.16 21.39 -8.81
N LYS A 79 0.04 21.16 -8.13
CA LYS A 79 -0.25 21.69 -6.79
C LYS A 79 0.80 21.29 -5.74
N ALA A 80 1.48 20.15 -5.92
CA ALA A 80 2.55 19.69 -5.02
C ALA A 80 3.80 20.59 -5.03
N GLU A 81 3.94 21.47 -6.01
CA GLU A 81 5.03 22.47 -6.03
C GLU A 81 4.78 23.64 -5.06
N THR A 82 3.52 23.89 -4.68
CA THR A 82 3.12 25.05 -3.90
C THR A 82 2.57 24.74 -2.51
N GLY A 83 2.34 23.46 -2.20
CA GLY A 83 1.82 23.05 -0.89
C GLY A 83 1.55 21.57 -0.77
N ASN A 84 1.15 21.16 0.43
CA ASN A 84 0.83 19.76 0.71
C ASN A 84 -0.49 19.36 0.03
N CYS A 85 -0.47 18.18 -0.57
CA CYS A 85 -1.60 17.57 -1.26
C CYS A 85 -2.12 16.35 -0.47
N PRO A 86 -3.39 16.00 -0.60
CA PRO A 86 -3.87 14.70 -0.10
C PRO A 86 -3.25 13.55 -0.90
N ALA A 87 -3.11 12.40 -0.27
CA ALA A 87 -2.52 11.20 -0.85
C ALA A 87 -3.56 10.11 -1.08
N LEU A 88 -3.58 9.55 -2.27
CA LEU A 88 -4.41 8.43 -2.66
C LEU A 88 -3.52 7.22 -2.99
N TYR A 89 -3.71 6.11 -2.29
CA TYR A 89 -2.91 4.90 -2.44
C TYR A 89 -3.64 3.89 -3.31
N TRP A 90 -3.00 3.50 -4.42
CA TRP A 90 -3.47 2.41 -5.29
C TRP A 90 -2.81 1.09 -4.92
N LEU A 91 -3.60 0.04 -4.80
CA LEU A 91 -3.14 -1.33 -4.61
C LEU A 91 -3.48 -2.16 -5.85
N SER A 92 -2.45 -2.70 -6.49
CA SER A 92 -2.61 -3.50 -7.71
C SER A 92 -3.04 -4.94 -7.44
N GLY A 93 -3.57 -5.59 -8.46
CA GLY A 93 -3.95 -7.00 -8.46
C GLY A 93 -2.78 -7.96 -8.66
N LEU A 94 -3.10 -9.25 -8.72
CA LEU A 94 -2.14 -10.34 -8.93
C LEU A 94 -1.21 -10.07 -10.12
N THR A 95 0.04 -10.47 -9.99
CA THR A 95 1.13 -10.37 -10.97
C THR A 95 1.62 -8.97 -11.33
N CYS A 96 0.89 -7.92 -10.92
CA CYS A 96 1.27 -6.55 -11.19
C CYS A 96 2.49 -6.10 -10.38
N THR A 97 3.17 -5.08 -10.91
CA THR A 97 4.17 -4.27 -10.21
C THR A 97 3.66 -2.84 -10.06
N GLU A 98 4.50 -1.93 -9.59
CA GLU A 98 4.24 -0.48 -9.58
C GLU A 98 4.01 0.12 -10.97
N GLN A 99 4.40 -0.60 -12.05
CA GLN A 99 4.34 -0.11 -13.44
C GLN A 99 2.96 -0.26 -14.10
N ASN A 100 2.21 -1.32 -13.76
CA ASN A 100 0.98 -1.65 -14.49
C ASN A 100 -0.06 -0.52 -14.41
N PHE A 101 -0.34 -0.05 -13.21
CA PHE A 101 -1.32 1.01 -13.00
C PHE A 101 -0.93 2.32 -13.67
N ILE A 102 0.30 2.78 -13.47
CA ILE A 102 0.73 4.08 -13.97
C ILE A 102 0.81 4.16 -15.49
N SER A 103 1.01 3.00 -16.15
CA SER A 103 1.13 2.90 -17.61
C SER A 103 -0.20 2.67 -18.32
N LYS A 104 -1.20 2.08 -17.64
CA LYS A 104 -2.39 1.53 -18.29
C LYS A 104 -3.71 2.17 -17.84
N SER A 105 -3.77 2.83 -16.68
CA SER A 105 -5.04 3.31 -16.12
C SER A 105 -5.48 4.69 -16.60
N GLY A 106 -4.54 5.55 -17.03
CA GLY A 106 -4.85 6.92 -17.46
C GLY A 106 -5.28 7.87 -16.35
N PHE A 107 -5.03 7.55 -15.08
CA PHE A 107 -5.48 8.31 -13.90
C PHE A 107 -4.88 9.71 -13.76
N GLN A 108 -3.71 9.98 -14.38
CA GLN A 108 -2.88 11.15 -14.08
C GLN A 108 -3.58 12.48 -14.37
N GLN A 109 -4.38 12.54 -15.44
CA GLN A 109 -5.11 13.77 -15.77
C GLN A 109 -6.08 14.14 -14.64
N ALA A 110 -6.94 13.22 -14.24
CA ALA A 110 -7.90 13.47 -13.17
C ALA A 110 -7.21 13.77 -11.82
N ALA A 111 -6.11 13.08 -11.50
CA ALA A 111 -5.31 13.37 -10.31
C ALA A 111 -4.70 14.76 -10.33
N SER A 112 -4.24 15.23 -11.49
CA SER A 112 -3.75 16.60 -11.69
C SER A 112 -4.84 17.64 -11.46
N GLU A 113 -6.00 17.45 -12.07
CA GLU A 113 -7.15 18.35 -11.96
C GLU A 113 -7.64 18.50 -10.51
N HIS A 114 -7.60 17.44 -9.74
CA HIS A 114 -8.03 17.42 -8.33
C HIS A 114 -6.91 17.68 -7.31
N GLY A 115 -5.67 17.85 -7.76
CA GLY A 115 -4.51 18.12 -6.90
C GLY A 115 -4.17 16.95 -5.98
N LEU A 116 -4.33 15.70 -6.44
CA LEU A 116 -4.06 14.49 -5.66
C LEU A 116 -2.67 13.93 -5.98
N VAL A 117 -1.92 13.63 -4.94
CA VAL A 117 -0.76 12.73 -5.02
C VAL A 117 -1.31 11.30 -5.07
N VAL A 118 -0.82 10.50 -6.04
CA VAL A 118 -1.24 9.09 -6.17
C VAL A 118 -0.02 8.19 -6.06
N VAL A 119 -0.06 7.22 -5.16
CA VAL A 119 1.04 6.30 -4.84
C VAL A 119 0.63 4.87 -5.20
N ALA A 120 1.47 4.15 -5.93
CA ALA A 120 1.23 2.76 -6.33
C ALA A 120 2.47 1.91 -6.04
N PRO A 121 2.48 1.11 -4.96
CA PRO A 121 3.58 0.19 -4.67
C PRO A 121 3.53 -1.08 -5.52
N ASP A 122 4.64 -1.84 -5.50
CA ASP A 122 4.66 -3.22 -5.95
C ASP A 122 3.71 -4.09 -5.08
N THR A 123 3.33 -5.25 -5.57
CA THR A 123 2.31 -6.13 -4.98
C THR A 123 2.87 -7.20 -4.04
N SER A 124 4.17 -7.36 -3.99
CA SER A 124 4.87 -8.28 -3.08
C SER A 124 6.32 -7.89 -2.90
N PRO A 125 7.02 -8.46 -1.89
CA PRO A 125 8.48 -8.57 -1.93
C PRO A 125 8.93 -9.31 -3.19
N ARG A 126 10.19 -9.07 -3.61
CA ARG A 126 10.78 -9.77 -4.75
C ARG A 126 12.23 -10.15 -4.45
N GLY A 127 12.64 -11.32 -4.98
CA GLY A 127 14.03 -11.79 -4.85
C GLY A 127 14.42 -12.14 -3.41
N CYS A 128 13.48 -12.60 -2.61
CA CYS A 128 13.73 -13.02 -1.22
C CYS A 128 14.38 -14.41 -1.13
N SER A 129 14.46 -15.12 -2.25
CA SER A 129 15.01 -16.48 -2.34
C SER A 129 14.29 -17.49 -1.43
N ILE A 130 12.99 -17.31 -1.29
CA ILE A 130 12.12 -18.25 -0.56
C ILE A 130 11.76 -19.38 -1.52
N GLN A 131 11.94 -20.63 -1.08
CA GLN A 131 11.53 -21.78 -1.88
C GLN A 131 10.03 -21.70 -2.20
N GLY A 132 9.68 -21.78 -3.48
CA GLY A 132 8.30 -21.73 -3.96
C GLY A 132 7.79 -20.33 -4.27
N GLU A 133 8.57 -19.26 -4.05
CA GLU A 133 8.07 -17.89 -4.25
C GLU A 133 7.76 -17.54 -5.71
N ASP A 134 8.38 -18.23 -6.67
CA ASP A 134 8.21 -17.99 -8.11
C ASP A 134 7.49 -19.15 -8.84
N GLU A 135 6.95 -20.13 -8.10
CA GLU A 135 6.34 -21.33 -8.71
C GLU A 135 4.91 -21.10 -9.20
N SER A 136 4.23 -20.08 -8.72
CA SER A 136 2.81 -19.86 -9.02
C SER A 136 2.50 -18.37 -9.19
N TRP A 137 1.73 -18.03 -10.21
CA TRP A 137 1.33 -16.65 -10.50
C TRP A 137 0.36 -16.05 -9.46
N ASP A 138 -0.32 -16.88 -8.68
CA ASP A 138 -1.32 -16.50 -7.68
C ASP A 138 -0.87 -16.75 -6.24
N PHE A 139 0.43 -17.00 -6.03
CA PHE A 139 1.04 -17.16 -4.70
C PHE A 139 2.54 -16.82 -4.76
N GLY A 140 3.08 -16.18 -3.74
CA GLY A 140 4.47 -15.74 -3.72
C GLY A 140 4.66 -14.42 -4.46
N THR A 141 5.63 -14.38 -5.38
CA THR A 141 5.97 -13.17 -6.15
C THR A 141 4.78 -12.62 -6.93
N GLY A 142 4.47 -11.34 -6.71
CA GLY A 142 3.31 -10.68 -7.32
C GLY A 142 1.96 -11.01 -6.68
N ALA A 143 1.94 -11.71 -5.55
CA ALA A 143 0.75 -12.24 -4.91
C ALA A 143 0.79 -12.14 -3.37
N GLY A 144 1.18 -10.96 -2.84
CA GLY A 144 1.33 -10.74 -1.39
C GLY A 144 0.03 -10.63 -0.61
N PHE A 145 -1.13 -10.55 -1.28
CA PHE A 145 -2.49 -10.49 -0.71
C PHE A 145 -2.69 -9.46 0.41
N TYR A 146 -1.77 -8.52 0.55
CA TYR A 146 -1.83 -7.45 1.56
C TYR A 146 -2.11 -7.95 2.98
N VAL A 147 -1.50 -9.08 3.32
CA VAL A 147 -1.51 -9.69 4.65
C VAL A 147 -0.13 -9.61 5.30
N ASN A 148 -0.04 -9.83 6.60
CA ASN A 148 1.22 -10.13 7.28
C ASN A 148 1.29 -11.63 7.50
N ALA A 149 2.15 -12.32 6.78
CA ALA A 149 2.35 -13.75 6.92
C ALA A 149 2.82 -14.11 8.34
N THR A 150 2.31 -15.22 8.84
CA THR A 150 2.69 -15.79 10.16
C THR A 150 3.48 -17.07 10.02
N GLU A 151 3.35 -17.74 8.88
CA GLU A 151 3.99 -19.04 8.64
C GLU A 151 5.40 -18.88 8.07
N GLY A 152 6.35 -19.66 8.56
CA GLY A 152 7.65 -19.82 7.92
C GLY A 152 7.51 -20.59 6.61
N PRO A 153 8.27 -20.23 5.55
CA PRO A 153 9.33 -19.20 5.49
C PRO A 153 8.86 -17.78 5.18
N TRP A 154 7.55 -17.53 4.99
CA TRP A 154 6.96 -16.29 4.48
C TRP A 154 6.98 -15.12 5.47
N LYS A 155 6.88 -15.40 6.79
CA LYS A 155 6.66 -14.40 7.86
C LYS A 155 7.69 -13.27 7.92
N THR A 156 8.88 -13.48 7.40
CA THR A 156 9.95 -12.46 7.43
C THR A 156 9.77 -11.39 6.37
N ASN A 157 9.35 -11.79 5.17
CA ASN A 157 9.31 -10.89 4.00
C ASN A 157 7.89 -10.55 3.55
N TYR A 158 6.92 -11.46 3.71
CA TYR A 158 5.55 -11.25 3.20
C TYR A 158 4.67 -10.55 4.23
N ARG A 159 4.95 -9.26 4.47
CA ARG A 159 4.27 -8.41 5.45
C ARG A 159 3.64 -7.17 4.77
N MET A 160 2.99 -7.41 3.62
CA MET A 160 2.46 -6.34 2.78
C MET A 160 1.42 -5.47 3.48
N TYR A 161 0.66 -6.00 4.45
CA TYR A 161 -0.28 -5.19 5.22
C TYR A 161 0.44 -4.08 6.00
N SER A 162 1.45 -4.40 6.83
CA SER A 162 2.24 -3.40 7.55
C SER A 162 2.98 -2.47 6.60
N TYR A 163 3.48 -2.99 5.49
CA TYR A 163 4.14 -2.17 4.49
C TYR A 163 3.23 -1.07 3.93
N VAL A 164 2.03 -1.41 3.45
CA VAL A 164 1.12 -0.44 2.82
C VAL A 164 0.37 0.43 3.82
N THR A 165 0.19 -0.03 5.06
CA THR A 165 -0.53 0.75 6.08
C THR A 165 0.38 1.59 6.96
N GLU A 166 1.66 1.26 7.11
CA GLU A 166 2.57 1.90 8.05
C GLU A 166 3.83 2.42 7.38
N GLU A 167 4.70 1.55 6.83
CA GLU A 167 6.00 1.94 6.31
C GLU A 167 5.90 2.87 5.10
N LEU A 168 5.12 2.49 4.08
CA LEU A 168 4.97 3.30 2.87
C LEU A 168 4.37 4.68 3.16
N PRO A 169 3.28 4.84 3.93
CA PRO A 169 2.80 6.17 4.29
C PRO A 169 3.82 7.02 5.06
N GLN A 170 4.58 6.45 5.98
CA GLN A 170 5.65 7.17 6.68
C GLN A 170 6.74 7.65 5.71
N LEU A 171 7.15 6.78 4.78
CA LEU A 171 8.14 7.10 3.75
C LEU A 171 7.64 8.23 2.83
N ILE A 172 6.38 8.18 2.40
CA ILE A 172 5.74 9.21 1.56
C ILE A 172 5.66 10.54 2.31
N ASN A 173 5.18 10.53 3.55
CA ASN A 173 5.05 11.74 4.38
C ASN A 173 6.41 12.40 4.67
N ALA A 174 7.49 11.63 4.77
CA ALA A 174 8.83 12.15 5.03
C ALA A 174 9.52 12.75 3.81
N ASN A 175 9.12 12.34 2.60
CA ASN A 175 9.87 12.68 1.38
C ASN A 175 9.09 13.53 0.36
N PHE A 176 7.78 13.66 0.50
CA PHE A 176 6.93 14.33 -0.49
C PHE A 176 5.96 15.34 0.18
N PRO A 177 5.50 16.37 -0.54
CA PRO A 177 4.59 17.38 -0.04
C PRO A 177 3.16 16.84 0.05
N VAL A 178 2.91 15.97 1.04
CA VAL A 178 1.60 15.38 1.32
C VAL A 178 1.10 15.79 2.70
N ASP A 179 -0.22 15.80 2.85
CA ASP A 179 -0.88 16.00 4.13
C ASP A 179 -1.18 14.62 4.76
N PRO A 180 -0.52 14.24 5.86
CA PRO A 180 -0.69 12.92 6.47
C PRO A 180 -2.08 12.66 7.05
N GLN A 181 -2.90 13.70 7.21
CA GLN A 181 -4.28 13.58 7.71
C GLN A 181 -5.30 13.36 6.59
N ARG A 182 -4.89 13.53 5.33
CA ARG A 182 -5.77 13.39 4.16
C ARG A 182 -5.27 12.28 3.25
N MET A 183 -5.63 11.03 3.60
CA MET A 183 -5.31 9.86 2.79
C MET A 183 -6.54 9.02 2.51
N SER A 184 -6.54 8.36 1.36
CA SER A 184 -7.53 7.37 0.93
C SER A 184 -6.84 6.20 0.23
N VAL A 185 -7.57 5.12 0.01
CA VAL A 185 -7.04 3.89 -0.59
C VAL A 185 -8.03 3.31 -1.60
N PHE A 186 -7.50 2.79 -2.70
CA PHE A 186 -8.29 2.08 -3.70
C PHE A 186 -7.44 1.00 -4.38
N GLY A 187 -8.07 0.09 -5.12
CA GLY A 187 -7.31 -0.98 -5.76
C GLY A 187 -8.16 -1.84 -6.68
N HIS A 188 -7.49 -2.81 -7.29
CA HIS A 188 -8.09 -3.74 -8.24
C HIS A 188 -7.87 -5.19 -7.81
N SER A 189 -8.90 -6.05 -7.90
CA SER A 189 -8.79 -7.49 -7.69
C SER A 189 -8.23 -7.84 -6.29
N MET A 190 -7.08 -8.50 -6.20
CA MET A 190 -6.32 -8.69 -4.96
C MET A 190 -6.04 -7.34 -4.26
N GLY A 191 -5.74 -6.28 -5.00
CA GLY A 191 -5.55 -4.94 -4.45
C GLY A 191 -6.85 -4.27 -4.01
N GLY A 192 -7.98 -4.60 -4.65
CA GLY A 192 -9.31 -4.20 -4.18
C GLY A 192 -9.63 -4.83 -2.82
N HIS A 193 -9.33 -6.12 -2.65
CA HIS A 193 -9.31 -6.78 -1.34
C HIS A 193 -8.43 -6.00 -0.36
N GLY A 194 -7.19 -5.69 -0.75
CA GLY A 194 -6.25 -4.93 0.07
C GLY A 194 -6.81 -3.57 0.51
N ALA A 195 -7.40 -2.82 -0.42
CA ALA A 195 -8.00 -1.52 -0.13
C ALA A 195 -9.14 -1.61 0.89
N LEU A 196 -10.06 -2.55 0.71
CA LEU A 196 -11.18 -2.78 1.62
C LEU A 196 -10.70 -3.15 3.03
N ILE A 197 -9.78 -4.11 3.16
CA ILE A 197 -9.28 -4.52 4.48
C ILE A 197 -8.45 -3.42 5.15
N CYS A 198 -7.65 -2.66 4.42
CA CYS A 198 -6.91 -1.53 4.97
C CYS A 198 -7.85 -0.49 5.57
N ALA A 199 -8.93 -0.12 4.87
CA ALA A 199 -9.91 0.84 5.37
C ALA A 199 -10.68 0.30 6.59
N LEU A 200 -11.15 -0.94 6.53
CA LEU A 200 -11.97 -1.54 7.59
C LEU A 200 -11.17 -1.87 8.87
N LYS A 201 -9.88 -2.21 8.74
CA LYS A 201 -9.01 -2.47 9.91
C LYS A 201 -8.45 -1.20 10.56
N ASN A 202 -8.54 -0.05 9.89
CA ASN A 202 -8.01 1.22 10.39
C ASN A 202 -9.10 2.31 10.38
N PRO A 203 -10.11 2.23 11.26
CA PRO A 203 -11.21 3.18 11.30
C PRO A 203 -10.71 4.63 11.42
N GLY A 204 -11.21 5.51 10.53
CA GLY A 204 -10.88 6.92 10.50
C GLY A 204 -9.55 7.29 9.85
N LYS A 205 -8.68 6.33 9.53
CA LYS A 205 -7.40 6.58 8.86
C LYS A 205 -7.58 7.00 7.39
N TYR A 206 -8.44 6.30 6.67
CA TYR A 206 -8.75 6.58 5.28
C TYR A 206 -10.08 7.33 5.16
N LYS A 207 -10.10 8.42 4.39
CA LYS A 207 -11.28 9.28 4.22
C LYS A 207 -12.35 8.64 3.32
N SER A 208 -11.93 7.76 2.41
CA SER A 208 -12.78 7.02 1.48
C SER A 208 -12.07 5.77 1.00
N VAL A 209 -12.83 4.81 0.49
CA VAL A 209 -12.31 3.59 -0.14
C VAL A 209 -13.07 3.28 -1.40
N SER A 210 -12.37 2.80 -2.43
CA SER A 210 -13.03 2.26 -3.61
C SER A 210 -12.27 1.06 -4.17
N ALA A 211 -12.94 0.25 -4.99
CA ALA A 211 -12.35 -0.94 -5.56
C ALA A 211 -12.91 -1.27 -6.95
N PHE A 212 -12.03 -1.77 -7.80
CA PHE A 212 -12.37 -2.40 -9.07
C PHE A 212 -12.33 -3.92 -8.91
N ALA A 213 -13.43 -4.60 -9.18
CA ALA A 213 -13.53 -6.06 -9.17
C ALA A 213 -12.81 -6.74 -7.97
N PRO A 214 -13.06 -6.32 -6.71
CA PRO A 214 -12.32 -6.78 -5.54
C PRO A 214 -12.60 -8.25 -5.20
N ILE A 215 -11.59 -8.93 -4.63
CA ILE A 215 -11.80 -10.20 -3.93
C ILE A 215 -12.45 -9.87 -2.57
N CYS A 216 -13.77 -9.97 -2.47
CA CYS A 216 -14.54 -9.47 -1.33
C CYS A 216 -14.59 -10.42 -0.13
N ASN A 217 -14.44 -11.72 -0.37
CA ASN A 217 -14.59 -12.74 0.67
C ASN A 217 -13.55 -13.88 0.49
N PRO A 218 -12.26 -13.56 0.69
CA PRO A 218 -11.17 -14.50 0.40
C PRO A 218 -11.23 -15.80 1.19
N VAL A 219 -11.83 -15.84 2.37
CA VAL A 219 -11.97 -17.09 3.14
C VAL A 219 -12.85 -18.13 2.43
N LEU A 220 -13.70 -17.72 1.49
CA LEU A 220 -14.59 -18.62 0.74
C LEU A 220 -14.12 -18.91 -0.69
N CYS A 221 -13.27 -18.08 -1.28
CA CYS A 221 -12.84 -18.27 -2.66
C CYS A 221 -11.54 -19.11 -2.78
N PRO A 222 -11.28 -19.76 -3.92
CA PRO A 222 -10.08 -20.58 -4.12
C PRO A 222 -8.77 -19.81 -3.94
N TRP A 223 -8.63 -18.61 -4.50
CA TRP A 223 -7.43 -17.79 -4.33
C TRP A 223 -7.15 -17.45 -2.88
N GLY A 224 -8.17 -17.02 -2.14
CA GLY A 224 -8.02 -16.68 -0.73
C GLY A 224 -7.64 -17.89 0.13
N LYS A 225 -8.26 -19.05 -0.12
CA LYS A 225 -7.90 -20.28 0.59
C LYS A 225 -6.46 -20.69 0.36
N LYS A 226 -5.96 -20.59 -0.88
CA LYS A 226 -4.57 -20.87 -1.24
C LYS A 226 -3.63 -19.88 -0.54
N ALA A 227 -3.85 -18.58 -0.70
CA ALA A 227 -2.99 -17.54 -0.15
C ALA A 227 -2.98 -17.54 1.39
N PHE A 228 -4.15 -17.58 2.02
CA PHE A 228 -4.26 -17.55 3.47
C PHE A 228 -3.75 -18.85 4.10
N GLY A 229 -4.01 -20.01 3.47
CA GLY A 229 -3.43 -21.28 3.90
C GLY A 229 -1.91 -21.25 3.91
N GLY A 230 -1.29 -20.69 2.88
CA GLY A 230 0.17 -20.56 2.78
C GLY A 230 0.77 -19.50 3.69
N TYR A 231 0.15 -18.32 3.80
CA TYR A 231 0.71 -17.20 4.57
C TYR A 231 0.30 -17.20 6.04
N LEU A 232 -0.93 -17.62 6.37
CA LEU A 232 -1.52 -17.53 7.72
C LEU A 232 -1.72 -18.88 8.39
N GLY A 233 -1.43 -19.98 7.69
CA GLY A 233 -1.58 -21.33 8.18
C GLY A 233 -3.02 -21.86 8.08
N THR A 234 -3.25 -23.06 8.63
CA THR A 234 -4.51 -23.81 8.49
C THR A 234 -5.62 -23.36 9.44
N ASP A 235 -5.30 -22.54 10.44
CA ASP A 235 -6.29 -21.99 11.37
C ASP A 235 -7.11 -20.88 10.71
N GLN A 236 -8.25 -21.28 10.14
CA GLN A 236 -9.15 -20.36 9.43
C GLN A 236 -9.73 -19.24 10.30
N SER A 237 -9.68 -19.35 11.62
CA SER A 237 -10.12 -18.27 12.51
C SER A 237 -9.26 -17.01 12.33
N LYS A 238 -7.97 -17.16 12.02
CA LYS A 238 -7.03 -16.07 11.74
C LYS A 238 -7.29 -15.38 10.40
N TRP A 239 -7.89 -16.07 9.43
CA TRP A 239 -8.15 -15.54 8.09
C TRP A 239 -9.18 -14.41 8.09
N LYS A 240 -10.14 -14.46 9.02
CA LYS A 240 -11.21 -13.46 9.16
C LYS A 240 -10.69 -12.06 9.40
N ALA A 241 -9.50 -11.94 9.99
CA ALA A 241 -8.83 -10.65 10.23
C ALA A 241 -8.35 -9.95 8.94
N TYR A 242 -8.36 -10.67 7.82
CA TYR A 242 -8.01 -10.15 6.49
C TYR A 242 -9.12 -10.38 5.45
N ASP A 243 -10.37 -10.51 5.89
CA ASP A 243 -11.52 -10.73 5.03
C ASP A 243 -12.52 -9.57 5.16
N ALA A 244 -12.74 -8.83 4.07
CA ALA A 244 -13.57 -7.61 4.09
C ALA A 244 -15.01 -7.90 4.52
N THR A 245 -15.60 -9.03 4.07
CA THR A 245 -16.96 -9.45 4.44
C THR A 245 -17.10 -9.73 5.94
N HIS A 246 -16.07 -10.27 6.58
CA HIS A 246 -16.04 -10.46 8.02
C HIS A 246 -15.75 -9.15 8.77
N LEU A 247 -14.80 -8.35 8.29
CA LEU A 247 -14.39 -7.11 8.93
C LEU A 247 -15.51 -6.08 8.97
N VAL A 248 -16.28 -5.95 7.88
CA VAL A 248 -17.37 -4.96 7.81
C VAL A 248 -18.46 -5.24 8.86
N LYS A 249 -18.69 -6.50 9.22
CA LYS A 249 -19.65 -6.88 10.26
C LYS A 249 -19.27 -6.38 11.66
N ALA A 250 -17.98 -6.22 11.92
CA ALA A 250 -17.46 -5.72 13.19
C ALA A 250 -16.97 -4.26 13.13
N TYR A 251 -17.12 -3.58 11.99
CA TYR A 251 -16.59 -2.22 11.80
C TYR A 251 -17.24 -1.22 12.77
N PRO A 252 -16.45 -0.51 13.60
CA PRO A 252 -17.00 0.35 14.63
C PRO A 252 -17.37 1.77 14.14
N GLY A 253 -17.06 2.09 12.87
CA GLY A 253 -17.18 3.45 12.34
C GLY A 253 -15.86 4.24 12.45
N PRO A 254 -15.76 5.50 12.00
CA PRO A 254 -16.82 6.34 11.45
C PRO A 254 -17.38 5.82 10.13
N GLN A 255 -18.50 6.43 9.66
CA GLN A 255 -19.07 6.06 8.36
C GLN A 255 -18.01 6.09 7.27
N LEU A 256 -18.00 5.06 6.43
CA LEU A 256 -17.09 4.90 5.31
C LEU A 256 -17.92 4.73 4.03
N ASP A 257 -17.77 5.65 3.08
CA ASP A 257 -18.42 5.53 1.78
C ASP A 257 -17.58 4.66 0.86
N VAL A 258 -18.14 3.57 0.40
CA VAL A 258 -17.50 2.55 -0.42
C VAL A 258 -18.03 2.62 -1.85
N LEU A 259 -17.13 2.74 -2.84
CA LEU A 259 -17.47 2.61 -4.26
C LEU A 259 -16.84 1.34 -4.82
N ILE A 260 -17.64 0.50 -5.48
CA ILE A 260 -17.16 -0.70 -6.17
C ILE A 260 -17.69 -0.72 -7.60
N ASP A 261 -16.79 -0.84 -8.56
CA ASP A 261 -17.11 -1.20 -9.94
C ASP A 261 -16.76 -2.66 -10.20
N GLN A 262 -17.65 -3.36 -10.90
CA GLN A 262 -17.51 -4.77 -11.28
C GLN A 262 -17.89 -4.96 -12.74
N GLY A 263 -17.01 -5.54 -13.54
CA GLY A 263 -17.36 -5.97 -14.88
C GLY A 263 -18.31 -7.17 -14.85
N LYS A 264 -19.37 -7.14 -15.63
CA LYS A 264 -20.35 -8.23 -15.68
C LYS A 264 -19.80 -9.46 -16.39
N ASP A 265 -18.93 -9.24 -17.39
CA ASP A 265 -18.32 -10.30 -18.19
C ASP A 265 -16.95 -10.73 -17.65
N ASP A 266 -16.68 -10.38 -16.38
CA ASP A 266 -15.46 -10.77 -15.69
C ASP A 266 -15.45 -12.26 -15.37
N GLN A 267 -14.50 -12.99 -15.97
CA GLN A 267 -14.38 -14.43 -15.79
C GLN A 267 -14.14 -14.82 -14.32
N PHE A 268 -13.41 -14.01 -13.56
CA PHE A 268 -13.15 -14.29 -12.15
C PHE A 268 -14.37 -14.05 -11.25
N LEU A 269 -15.31 -13.19 -11.69
CA LEU A 269 -16.63 -13.10 -11.06
C LEU A 269 -17.43 -14.39 -11.31
N LEU A 270 -17.47 -14.85 -12.57
CA LEU A 270 -18.19 -16.05 -12.96
C LEU A 270 -17.61 -17.31 -12.30
N ASP A 271 -16.30 -17.36 -12.11
CA ASP A 271 -15.59 -18.47 -11.45
C ASP A 271 -15.68 -18.41 -9.91
N GLY A 272 -16.40 -17.45 -9.34
CA GLY A 272 -16.60 -17.35 -7.87
C GLY A 272 -15.35 -16.95 -7.09
N GLN A 273 -14.40 -16.23 -7.72
CA GLN A 273 -13.22 -15.71 -7.03
C GLN A 273 -13.48 -14.39 -6.29
N LEU A 274 -14.45 -13.58 -6.74
CA LEU A 274 -14.61 -12.20 -6.25
C LEU A 274 -15.67 -12.06 -5.16
N LEU A 275 -16.79 -12.74 -5.26
CA LEU A 275 -17.88 -12.83 -4.27
C LEU A 275 -18.38 -11.45 -3.75
N PRO A 276 -18.69 -10.45 -4.62
CA PRO A 276 -19.11 -9.13 -4.17
C PRO A 276 -20.43 -9.14 -3.40
N ASP A 277 -21.36 -10.02 -3.74
CA ASP A 277 -22.69 -10.11 -3.09
C ASP A 277 -22.59 -10.37 -1.60
N ASN A 278 -21.60 -11.17 -1.15
CA ASN A 278 -21.35 -11.44 0.26
C ASN A 278 -20.97 -10.16 1.03
N PHE A 279 -20.13 -9.33 0.42
CA PHE A 279 -19.71 -8.07 1.01
C PHE A 279 -20.86 -7.05 1.03
N ILE A 280 -21.62 -6.93 -0.06
CA ILE A 280 -22.80 -6.04 -0.16
C ILE A 280 -23.83 -6.40 0.89
N ALA A 281 -24.13 -7.69 1.06
CA ALA A 281 -25.07 -8.17 2.07
C ALA A 281 -24.59 -7.80 3.49
N ALA A 282 -23.28 -8.01 3.78
CA ALA A 282 -22.69 -7.66 5.07
C ALA A 282 -22.70 -6.14 5.33
N CYS A 283 -22.46 -5.31 4.30
CA CYS A 283 -22.62 -3.84 4.39
C CYS A 283 -24.06 -3.44 4.71
N ALA A 284 -25.05 -4.07 4.05
CA ALA A 284 -26.46 -3.79 4.29
C ALA A 284 -26.88 -4.12 5.74
N GLU A 285 -26.44 -5.28 6.28
CA GLU A 285 -26.64 -5.65 7.68
C GLU A 285 -26.12 -4.58 8.66
N LYS A 286 -24.99 -3.97 8.35
CA LYS A 286 -24.31 -2.94 9.18
C LYS A 286 -24.72 -1.52 8.84
N LYS A 287 -25.57 -1.32 7.83
CA LYS A 287 -25.96 0.00 7.31
C LYS A 287 -24.76 0.85 6.87
N ILE A 288 -23.72 0.21 6.34
CA ILE A 288 -22.59 0.90 5.74
C ILE A 288 -22.93 1.17 4.27
N PRO A 289 -22.87 2.43 3.82
CA PRO A 289 -23.18 2.77 2.44
C PRO A 289 -22.16 2.12 1.49
N VAL A 290 -22.67 1.41 0.49
CA VAL A 290 -21.85 0.91 -0.63
C VAL A 290 -22.56 1.25 -1.94
N VAL A 291 -21.84 1.91 -2.83
CA VAL A 291 -22.24 2.12 -4.21
C VAL A 291 -21.59 1.00 -5.03
N PHE A 292 -22.40 0.04 -5.46
CA PHE A 292 -21.97 -1.05 -6.33
C PHE A 292 -22.49 -0.82 -7.74
N ARG A 293 -21.57 -0.78 -8.71
CA ARG A 293 -21.92 -0.57 -10.12
C ARG A 293 -21.50 -1.79 -10.92
N LEU A 294 -22.46 -2.50 -11.49
CA LEU A 294 -22.21 -3.61 -12.40
C LEU A 294 -22.15 -3.06 -13.82
N GLN A 295 -20.99 -3.20 -14.46
CA GLN A 295 -20.68 -2.62 -15.77
C GLN A 295 -20.87 -3.66 -16.88
N GLU A 296 -21.88 -3.48 -17.71
CA GLU A 296 -22.22 -4.37 -18.81
C GLU A 296 -21.12 -4.41 -19.87
N GLY A 297 -20.71 -5.59 -20.34
CA GLY A 297 -19.71 -5.78 -21.39
C GLY A 297 -18.26 -5.61 -20.95
N TYR A 298 -18.01 -5.34 -19.66
CA TYR A 298 -16.65 -5.18 -19.13
C TYR A 298 -16.15 -6.46 -18.45
N ASP A 299 -14.88 -6.72 -18.65
CA ASP A 299 -14.11 -7.82 -18.09
C ASP A 299 -13.26 -7.40 -16.86
N HIS A 300 -12.20 -8.16 -16.55
CA HIS A 300 -11.27 -7.90 -15.44
C HIS A 300 -10.04 -7.07 -15.84
N SER A 301 -9.98 -6.57 -17.07
CA SER A 301 -8.77 -5.98 -17.65
C SER A 301 -8.56 -4.51 -17.30
N TYR A 302 -7.41 -3.97 -17.69
CA TYR A 302 -7.13 -2.52 -17.57
C TYR A 302 -7.99 -1.65 -18.49
N TYR A 303 -8.64 -2.21 -19.52
CA TYR A 303 -9.64 -1.48 -20.33
C TYR A 303 -10.85 -1.08 -19.47
N PHE A 304 -11.29 -2.00 -18.60
CA PHE A 304 -12.31 -1.73 -17.60
C PHE A 304 -11.85 -0.63 -16.61
N ILE A 305 -10.66 -0.80 -16.02
CA ILE A 305 -10.11 0.20 -15.06
C ILE A 305 -9.99 1.57 -15.72
N ALA A 306 -9.38 1.65 -16.90
CA ALA A 306 -9.17 2.92 -17.61
C ALA A 306 -10.47 3.65 -17.95
N THR A 307 -11.55 2.89 -18.21
CA THR A 307 -12.85 3.50 -18.50
C THR A 307 -13.44 4.23 -17.30
N PHE A 308 -13.31 3.68 -16.10
CA PHE A 308 -13.98 4.20 -14.89
C PHE A 308 -13.02 4.86 -13.88
N ILE A 309 -11.71 4.92 -14.16
CA ILE A 309 -10.72 5.45 -13.22
C ILE A 309 -11.00 6.89 -12.80
N THR A 310 -11.49 7.72 -13.73
CA THR A 310 -11.81 9.12 -13.45
C THR A 310 -12.93 9.24 -12.41
N ASP A 311 -13.92 8.37 -12.43
CA ASP A 311 -15.00 8.36 -11.44
C ASP A 311 -14.48 8.01 -10.05
N HIS A 312 -13.54 7.05 -9.96
CA HIS A 312 -12.89 6.71 -8.69
C HIS A 312 -12.02 7.85 -8.17
N ILE A 313 -11.25 8.52 -9.03
CA ILE A 313 -10.48 9.71 -8.63
C ILE A 313 -11.42 10.81 -8.10
N ARG A 314 -12.54 11.08 -8.78
CA ARG A 314 -13.54 12.07 -8.34
C ARG A 314 -14.21 11.66 -7.02
N HIS A 315 -14.53 10.37 -6.85
CA HIS A 315 -15.04 9.86 -5.58
C HIS A 315 -14.11 10.21 -4.44
N HIS A 316 -12.81 9.88 -4.56
CA HIS A 316 -11.83 10.18 -3.53
C HIS A 316 -11.59 11.67 -3.34
N ALA A 317 -11.56 12.45 -4.41
CA ALA A 317 -11.35 13.91 -4.36
C ALA A 317 -12.43 14.62 -3.52
N LYS A 318 -13.67 14.15 -3.56
CA LYS A 318 -14.79 14.66 -2.76
C LYS A 318 -14.47 14.60 -1.25
N TYR A 319 -13.85 13.54 -0.77
CA TYR A 319 -13.55 13.34 0.65
C TYR A 319 -12.18 13.87 1.06
N LEU A 320 -11.23 13.88 0.13
CA LEU A 320 -9.87 14.33 0.39
C LEU A 320 -9.71 15.84 0.33
N ASN A 321 -10.58 16.55 -0.39
CA ASN A 321 -10.58 18.00 -0.53
C ASN A 321 -11.71 18.69 0.28
N ALA A 322 -12.43 17.91 1.10
CA ALA A 322 -13.48 18.42 2.00
C ALA A 322 -12.89 19.20 3.20
#